data_64c6a6a0afa284e13e9570fe1fae20bd
#
_entry.id   64c6a6a0afa284e13e9570fe1fae20bd
#
_cell.length_a   1.000
_cell.length_b   1.000
_cell.length_c   1.000
_cell.angle_alpha   90.00
_cell.angle_beta   90.00
_cell.angle_gamma   90.00
#
_symmetry.space_group_name_H-M   'P 1'
#
loop_
_entity.id
_entity.type
_entity.pdbx_description
1 polymer ?
#
loop_
_entity_poly.entity_id
_entity_poly.type
_entity_poly.pdbx_seq_one_letter_code
_entity_poly.pdbx_strand_id
1 'polypeptide(L)'
;AKDIRLHQTVGLNVIALDKQYRSSGSRRFGSSDSPNEFKNWDHEEAANEVLDSSMNMLYADYVDACQKPVVLANKFGGVIFHEACGHLLETTQIERGTTPFANKLNKKIAHEAVTAVDEGISSGSFGSLSVDDEGMEPEKSVLIKDGILKKFISDRAGEMRTGHKRTGSGRRQNY
;
A
#
# COMPACT_ATOMS: atom_id res chain seq x y z
N ALA A 1 -19.60 -3.71 18.25
CA ALA A 1 -19.89 -3.91 16.82
C ALA A 1 -19.46 -5.32 16.42
N LYS A 2 -20.13 -5.93 15.47
CA LYS A 2 -19.72 -7.20 14.87
C LYS A 2 -19.33 -6.90 13.43
N ASP A 3 -18.08 -7.18 13.07
CA ASP A 3 -17.56 -7.02 11.73
C ASP A 3 -17.15 -8.38 11.18
N ILE A 4 -17.43 -8.63 9.90
CA ILE A 4 -17.02 -9.85 9.20
C ILE A 4 -16.17 -9.41 8.02
N ARG A 5 -14.89 -9.78 8.07
CA ARG A 5 -13.92 -9.45 7.02
C ARG A 5 -13.60 -10.70 6.22
N LEU A 6 -13.92 -10.67 4.94
CA LEU A 6 -13.51 -11.70 4.02
C LEU A 6 -12.19 -11.27 3.38
N HIS A 7 -11.17 -12.10 3.55
CA HIS A 7 -9.90 -11.89 2.90
C HIS A 7 -9.58 -13.09 2.04
N GLN A 8 -9.43 -12.86 0.75
CA GLN A 8 -9.10 -13.89 -0.22
C GLN A 8 -7.90 -13.45 -1.02
N THR A 9 -6.96 -14.35 -1.21
CA THR A 9 -5.80 -14.11 -2.07
C THR A 9 -5.56 -15.29 -2.99
N VAL A 10 -5.20 -14.99 -4.23
CA VAL A 10 -4.69 -15.95 -5.20
C VAL A 10 -3.31 -15.49 -5.63
N GLY A 11 -2.36 -16.41 -5.64
CA GLY A 11 -1.00 -16.15 -6.09
C GLY A 11 -0.64 -17.04 -7.28
N LEU A 12 -0.06 -16.43 -8.30
CA LEU A 12 0.62 -17.11 -9.39
C LEU A 12 2.13 -16.93 -9.20
N ASN A 13 2.88 -18.00 -9.41
CA ASN A 13 4.33 -17.96 -9.39
C ASN A 13 4.87 -18.85 -10.50
N VAL A 14 5.78 -18.31 -11.29
CA VAL A 14 6.49 -19.03 -12.34
C VAL A 14 7.97 -18.98 -12.05
N ILE A 15 8.64 -20.12 -12.16
CA ILE A 15 10.09 -20.24 -12.06
C ILE A 15 10.62 -20.63 -13.43
N ALA A 16 11.44 -19.79 -14.02
CA ALA A 16 12.16 -20.06 -15.25
C ALA A 16 13.58 -20.56 -14.95
N LEU A 17 14.00 -21.59 -15.67
CA LEU A 17 15.30 -22.22 -15.50
C LEU A 17 15.96 -22.41 -16.87
N ASP A 18 17.20 -21.99 -17.02
CA ASP A 18 18.07 -22.34 -18.14
C ASP A 18 19.48 -22.59 -17.64
N LYS A 19 19.93 -23.85 -17.71
CA LYS A 19 21.24 -24.30 -17.19
C LYS A 19 21.45 -23.87 -15.73
N GLN A 20 22.32 -22.87 -15.52
CA GLN A 20 22.63 -22.31 -14.21
C GLN A 20 21.80 -21.08 -13.85
N TYR A 21 21.07 -20.52 -14.81
CA TYR A 21 20.27 -19.33 -14.61
C TYR A 21 18.89 -19.69 -14.06
N ARG A 22 18.45 -18.88 -13.13
CA ARG A 22 17.12 -19.02 -12.51
C ARG A 22 16.51 -17.65 -12.28
N SER A 23 15.27 -17.50 -12.64
CA SER A 23 14.46 -16.34 -12.29
C SER A 23 13.08 -16.76 -11.83
N SER A 24 12.31 -15.81 -11.28
CA SER A 24 10.92 -16.05 -10.92
C SER A 24 10.09 -14.80 -11.19
N GLY A 25 8.90 -15.01 -11.71
CA GLY A 25 7.83 -14.02 -11.79
C GLY A 25 6.71 -14.39 -10.83
N SER A 26 6.04 -13.40 -10.28
CA SER A 26 4.88 -13.64 -9.41
C SER A 26 3.84 -12.54 -9.55
N ARG A 27 2.57 -12.93 -9.40
CA ARG A 27 1.45 -12.00 -9.31
C ARG A 27 0.50 -12.46 -8.22
N ARG A 28 0.04 -11.52 -7.39
CA ARG A 28 -0.92 -11.78 -6.33
C ARG A 28 -2.15 -10.91 -6.52
N PHE A 29 -3.31 -11.50 -6.29
CA PHE A 29 -4.60 -10.83 -6.26
C PHE A 29 -5.22 -10.99 -4.89
N GLY A 30 -5.89 -9.96 -4.43
CA GLY A 30 -6.65 -9.99 -3.20
C GLY A 30 -8.00 -9.34 -3.40
N SER A 31 -9.01 -9.89 -2.73
CA SER A 31 -10.36 -9.32 -2.65
C SER A 31 -10.92 -9.50 -1.24
N SER A 32 -11.71 -8.54 -0.80
CA SER A 32 -12.55 -8.63 0.39
C SER A 32 -14.01 -8.91 0.07
N ASP A 33 -14.34 -9.08 -1.21
CA ASP A 33 -15.68 -9.39 -1.69
C ASP A 33 -15.93 -10.91 -1.84
N SER A 34 -16.90 -11.28 -2.65
CA SER A 34 -17.28 -12.67 -2.91
C SER A 34 -16.16 -13.46 -3.58
N PRO A 35 -16.03 -14.78 -3.27
CA PRO A 35 -15.14 -15.69 -4.00
C PRO A 35 -15.38 -15.73 -5.52
N ASN A 36 -16.55 -15.28 -5.96
CA ASN A 36 -16.88 -15.23 -7.38
C ASN A 36 -16.10 -14.14 -8.15
N GLU A 37 -15.50 -13.18 -7.47
CA GLU A 37 -14.65 -12.15 -8.11
C GLU A 37 -13.48 -12.75 -8.89
N PHE A 38 -12.90 -13.84 -8.37
CA PHE A 38 -11.82 -14.54 -9.07
C PHE A 38 -12.26 -15.24 -10.36
N LYS A 39 -13.57 -15.49 -10.56
CA LYS A 39 -14.09 -16.04 -11.81
C LYS A 39 -14.05 -15.04 -12.97
N ASN A 40 -14.11 -13.74 -12.65
CA ASN A 40 -14.08 -12.66 -13.63
C ASN A 40 -12.65 -12.21 -13.97
N TRP A 41 -11.68 -12.82 -13.32
CA TRP A 41 -10.28 -12.49 -13.55
C TRP A 41 -9.76 -13.20 -14.80
N ASP A 42 -9.05 -12.47 -15.65
CA ASP A 42 -8.36 -13.04 -16.80
C ASP A 42 -7.13 -13.83 -16.34
N HIS A 43 -7.33 -15.15 -16.18
CA HIS A 43 -6.29 -16.05 -15.70
C HIS A 43 -5.18 -16.26 -16.73
N GLU A 44 -5.54 -16.20 -18.02
CA GLU A 44 -4.59 -16.39 -19.13
C GLU A 44 -3.67 -15.16 -19.26
N GLU A 45 -4.24 -13.95 -19.25
CA GLU A 45 -3.45 -12.71 -19.23
C GLU A 45 -2.50 -12.69 -18.02
N ALA A 46 -2.99 -13.01 -16.84
CA ALA A 46 -2.19 -13.02 -15.64
C ALA A 46 -1.06 -14.06 -15.67
N ALA A 47 -1.31 -15.24 -16.24
CA ALA A 47 -0.30 -16.27 -16.40
C ALA A 47 0.79 -15.84 -17.40
N ASN A 48 0.38 -15.23 -18.52
CA ASN A 48 1.30 -14.72 -19.52
C ASN A 48 2.17 -13.59 -18.98
N GLU A 49 1.60 -12.61 -18.25
CA GLU A 49 2.38 -11.54 -17.61
C GLU A 49 3.46 -12.10 -16.66
N VAL A 50 3.11 -13.11 -15.86
CA VAL A 50 4.06 -13.74 -14.92
C VAL A 50 5.14 -14.52 -15.65
N LEU A 51 4.75 -15.24 -16.73
CA LEU A 51 5.70 -15.95 -17.59
C LEU A 51 6.68 -14.99 -18.26
N ASP A 52 6.18 -13.94 -18.91
CA ASP A 52 7.00 -12.94 -19.60
C ASP A 52 7.96 -12.24 -18.64
N SER A 53 7.48 -11.87 -17.46
CA SER A 53 8.31 -11.30 -16.39
C SER A 53 9.43 -12.26 -15.99
N SER A 54 9.12 -13.53 -15.80
CA SER A 54 10.08 -14.56 -15.44
C SER A 54 11.12 -14.79 -16.55
N MET A 55 10.67 -14.86 -17.81
CA MET A 55 11.56 -15.05 -18.96
C MET A 55 12.48 -13.85 -19.21
N ASN A 56 11.92 -12.63 -19.14
CA ASN A 56 12.70 -11.40 -19.29
C ASN A 56 13.78 -11.28 -18.22
N MET A 57 13.46 -11.62 -16.97
CA MET A 57 14.42 -11.58 -15.88
C MET A 57 15.49 -12.66 -15.96
N LEU A 58 15.21 -13.78 -16.65
CA LEU A 58 16.17 -14.87 -16.80
C LEU A 58 17.43 -14.45 -17.60
N TYR A 59 17.23 -13.56 -18.57
CA TYR A 59 18.27 -13.09 -19.48
C TYR A 59 18.58 -11.59 -19.32
N ALA A 60 18.07 -10.97 -18.25
CA ALA A 60 18.32 -9.56 -18.00
C ALA A 60 19.76 -9.31 -17.57
N ASP A 61 20.36 -8.27 -18.12
CA ASP A 61 21.65 -7.77 -17.67
C ASP A 61 21.52 -6.99 -16.36
N TYR A 62 22.63 -6.88 -15.65
CA TYR A 62 22.70 -6.04 -14.46
C TYR A 62 22.76 -4.56 -14.86
N VAL A 63 22.02 -3.75 -14.11
CA VAL A 63 22.05 -2.29 -14.27
C VAL A 63 23.18 -1.74 -13.39
N ASP A 64 24.03 -0.90 -13.97
CA ASP A 64 25.07 -0.20 -13.22
C ASP A 64 24.45 0.74 -12.17
N ALA A 65 25.13 0.84 -11.02
CA ALA A 65 24.74 1.79 -9.99
C ALA A 65 24.84 3.22 -10.55
N CYS A 66 23.74 3.94 -10.54
CA CYS A 66 23.67 5.29 -11.10
C CYS A 66 22.60 6.13 -10.40
N GLN A 67 22.69 7.43 -10.58
CA GLN A 67 21.66 8.39 -10.17
C GLN A 67 20.93 8.88 -11.42
N LYS A 68 19.66 8.47 -11.55
CA LYS A 68 18.80 8.84 -12.71
C LYS A 68 17.39 9.17 -12.23
N PRO A 69 16.66 10.01 -12.99
CA PRO A 69 15.21 10.12 -12.82
C PRO A 69 14.54 8.77 -13.02
N VAL A 70 13.59 8.44 -12.15
CA VAL A 70 12.85 7.17 -12.19
C VAL A 70 11.37 7.44 -12.36
N VAL A 71 10.74 6.80 -13.34
CA VAL A 71 9.30 6.75 -13.50
C VAL A 71 8.80 5.45 -12.87
N LEU A 72 7.95 5.57 -11.87
CA LEU A 72 7.34 4.43 -11.20
C LEU A 72 5.97 4.15 -11.83
N ALA A 73 5.76 2.90 -12.27
CA ALA A 73 4.45 2.47 -12.72
C ALA A 73 3.44 2.54 -11.56
N ASN A 74 2.15 2.74 -11.89
CA ASN A 74 1.06 2.64 -10.93
C ASN A 74 1.03 1.23 -10.27
N LYS A 75 0.15 1.01 -9.31
CA LYS A 75 0.06 -0.21 -8.48
C LYS A 75 1.28 -0.36 -7.57
N PHE A 76 2.35 -1.05 -8.01
CA PHE A 76 3.53 -1.28 -7.17
C PHE A 76 4.29 0.01 -6.81
N GLY A 77 4.24 1.03 -7.65
CA GLY A 77 4.79 2.36 -7.32
C GLY A 77 4.19 2.97 -6.06
N GLY A 78 2.93 2.65 -5.73
CA GLY A 78 2.28 3.03 -4.48
C GLY A 78 2.95 2.44 -3.24
N VAL A 79 3.57 1.27 -3.34
CA VAL A 79 4.29 0.63 -2.23
C VAL A 79 5.50 1.48 -1.83
N ILE A 80 6.22 2.05 -2.78
CA ILE A 80 7.36 2.94 -2.47
C ILE A 80 6.89 4.18 -1.69
N PHE A 81 5.73 4.76 -2.07
CA PHE A 81 5.14 5.85 -1.30
C PHE A 81 4.74 5.39 0.10
N HIS A 82 4.14 4.21 0.23
CA HIS A 82 3.74 3.61 1.51
C HIS A 82 4.94 3.46 2.45
N GLU A 83 6.02 2.84 1.99
CA GLU A 83 7.23 2.60 2.79
C GLU A 83 8.03 3.88 3.09
N ALA A 84 8.21 4.73 2.09
CA ALA A 84 9.07 5.92 2.22
C ALA A 84 8.36 7.11 2.87
N CYS A 85 7.03 7.16 2.84
CA CYS A 85 6.27 8.31 3.32
C CYS A 85 5.09 7.90 4.20
N GLY A 86 4.28 6.92 3.78
CA GLY A 86 3.04 6.54 4.45
C GLY A 86 3.25 6.21 5.92
N HIS A 87 4.16 5.29 6.22
CA HIS A 87 4.49 4.94 7.60
C HIS A 87 5.01 6.12 8.44
N LEU A 88 5.71 7.08 7.82
CA LEU A 88 6.19 8.28 8.51
C LEU A 88 5.07 9.29 8.84
N LEU A 89 3.88 9.10 8.27
CA LEU A 89 2.68 9.89 8.54
C LEU A 89 1.78 9.27 9.62
N GLU A 90 2.20 8.19 10.26
CA GLU A 90 1.51 7.60 11.41
C GLU A 90 1.88 8.32 12.70
N THR A 91 0.90 8.52 13.58
CA THR A 91 1.11 9.17 14.88
C THR A 91 2.06 8.41 15.79
N THR A 92 2.21 7.10 15.63
CA THR A 92 3.23 6.28 16.29
C THR A 92 4.65 6.76 16.01
N GLN A 93 4.92 7.26 14.83
CA GLN A 93 6.23 7.81 14.48
C GLN A 93 6.46 9.20 15.07
N ILE A 94 5.39 9.99 15.25
CA ILE A 94 5.44 11.27 15.96
C ILE A 94 5.79 11.03 17.43
N GLU A 95 5.10 10.10 18.06
CA GLU A 95 5.33 9.72 19.47
C GLU A 95 6.77 9.27 19.71
N ARG A 96 7.32 8.46 18.81
CA ARG A 96 8.70 7.97 18.87
C ARG A 96 9.76 9.02 18.50
N GLY A 97 9.35 10.15 17.92
CA GLY A 97 10.28 11.17 17.43
C GLY A 97 11.07 10.73 16.20
N THR A 98 10.59 9.74 15.44
CA THR A 98 11.29 9.13 14.30
C THR A 98 10.87 9.72 12.96
N THR A 99 9.80 10.51 12.90
CA THR A 99 9.36 11.14 11.65
C THR A 99 9.86 12.57 11.50
N PRO A 100 10.39 12.94 10.30
CA PRO A 100 10.75 14.32 10.00
C PRO A 100 9.51 15.23 9.81
N PHE A 101 8.30 14.65 9.80
CA PHE A 101 7.05 15.35 9.51
C PHE A 101 6.31 15.86 10.76
N ALA A 102 6.74 15.51 11.98
CA ALA A 102 6.04 15.83 13.23
C ALA A 102 5.57 17.29 13.33
N ASN A 103 6.42 18.24 12.90
CA ASN A 103 6.13 19.69 12.94
C ASN A 103 5.81 20.29 11.56
N LYS A 104 5.31 19.48 10.62
CA LYS A 104 5.08 19.88 9.23
C LYS A 104 3.60 19.97 8.85
N LEU A 105 2.68 19.81 9.80
CA LEU A 105 1.26 19.99 9.51
C LEU A 105 1.01 21.36 8.88
N ASN A 106 0.26 21.38 7.77
CA ASN A 106 -0.01 22.54 6.92
C ASN A 106 1.23 23.17 6.25
N LYS A 107 2.35 22.47 6.21
CA LYS A 107 3.54 22.90 5.47
C LYS A 107 3.74 22.05 4.21
N LYS A 108 4.41 22.65 3.22
CA LYS A 108 4.80 21.93 2.00
C LYS A 108 5.88 20.89 2.32
N ILE A 109 5.62 19.64 2.00
CA ILE A 109 6.51 18.49 2.22
C ILE A 109 6.83 17.73 0.94
N ALA A 110 6.09 18.01 -0.14
CA ALA A 110 6.25 17.36 -1.43
C ALA A 110 6.00 18.37 -2.56
N HIS A 111 6.20 17.93 -3.80
CA HIS A 111 5.83 18.71 -4.98
C HIS A 111 4.31 18.89 -5.04
N GLU A 112 3.83 20.00 -5.60
CA GLU A 112 2.40 20.34 -5.69
C GLU A 112 1.56 19.32 -6.48
N ALA A 113 2.18 18.56 -7.38
CA ALA A 113 1.51 17.47 -8.09
C ALA A 113 1.17 16.26 -7.16
N VAL A 114 1.65 16.23 -5.91
CA VAL A 114 1.46 15.12 -4.99
C VAL A 114 0.22 15.34 -4.14
N THR A 115 -0.77 14.46 -4.32
CA THR A 115 -1.92 14.31 -3.41
C THR A 115 -1.97 12.85 -2.96
N ALA A 116 -2.00 12.65 -1.64
CA ALA A 116 -2.06 11.32 -1.04
C ALA A 116 -3.27 11.19 -0.12
N VAL A 117 -3.98 10.08 -0.27
CA VAL A 117 -5.21 9.78 0.46
C VAL A 117 -5.09 8.39 1.06
N ASP A 118 -5.48 8.27 2.34
CA ASP A 118 -5.76 7.00 3.00
C ASP A 118 -7.27 6.80 3.07
N GLU A 119 -7.77 5.68 2.56
CA GLU A 119 -9.19 5.41 2.47
C GLU A 119 -9.50 3.95 2.82
N GLY A 120 -10.18 3.75 3.94
CA GLY A 120 -10.55 2.42 4.42
C GLY A 120 -11.91 1.90 3.91
N ILE A 121 -12.69 2.70 3.17
CA ILE A 121 -14.07 2.38 2.75
C ILE A 121 -14.13 2.17 1.22
N SER A 122 -13.18 1.53 0.62
CA SER A 122 -13.23 1.25 -0.82
C SER A 122 -13.87 -0.11 -1.05
N SER A 123 -15.10 -0.13 -1.58
CA SER A 123 -15.83 -1.38 -1.83
C SER A 123 -15.01 -2.33 -2.71
N GLY A 124 -14.90 -3.59 -2.28
CA GLY A 124 -14.17 -4.63 -2.99
C GLY A 124 -12.65 -4.60 -2.84
N SER A 125 -12.06 -3.56 -2.29
CA SER A 125 -10.62 -3.51 -2.06
C SER A 125 -10.21 -4.41 -0.91
N PHE A 126 -9.09 -5.12 -1.05
CA PHE A 126 -8.57 -6.07 -0.06
C PHE A 126 -8.39 -5.47 1.34
N GLY A 127 -8.12 -4.16 1.44
CA GLY A 127 -7.95 -3.44 2.70
C GLY A 127 -9.21 -2.79 3.28
N SER A 128 -10.39 -2.98 2.64
CA SER A 128 -11.63 -2.35 3.10
C SER A 128 -12.12 -2.91 4.41
N LEU A 129 -12.65 -2.04 5.27
CA LEU A 129 -13.30 -2.40 6.53
C LEU A 129 -14.51 -1.52 6.77
N SER A 130 -15.49 -2.06 7.50
CA SER A 130 -16.64 -1.31 7.98
C SER A 130 -16.35 -0.60 9.30
N VAL A 131 -15.53 -1.18 10.15
CA VAL A 131 -15.00 -0.58 11.37
C VAL A 131 -13.56 -1.03 11.57
N ASP A 132 -12.73 -0.20 12.19
CA ASP A 132 -11.38 -0.58 12.60
C ASP A 132 -11.40 -1.47 13.86
N ASP A 133 -10.24 -1.93 14.33
CA ASP A 133 -10.14 -2.81 15.51
C ASP A 133 -10.48 -2.08 16.82
N GLU A 134 -10.61 -0.77 16.78
CA GLU A 134 -11.05 0.07 17.90
C GLU A 134 -12.54 0.46 17.84
N GLY A 135 -13.27 -0.04 16.84
CA GLY A 135 -14.70 0.20 16.63
C GLY A 135 -15.04 1.56 16.01
N MET A 136 -14.08 2.23 15.41
CA MET A 136 -14.28 3.47 14.67
C MET A 136 -14.53 3.18 13.18
N GLU A 137 -15.47 3.88 12.57
CA GLU A 137 -15.66 3.84 11.13
C GLU A 137 -14.45 4.46 10.42
N PRO A 138 -13.89 3.79 9.40
CA PRO A 138 -12.81 4.37 8.60
C PRO A 138 -13.30 5.63 7.88
N GLU A 139 -12.39 6.58 7.72
CA GLU A 139 -12.68 7.78 6.94
C GLU A 139 -11.76 7.87 5.72
N LYS A 140 -12.15 8.72 4.76
CA LYS A 140 -11.27 9.14 3.69
C LYS A 140 -10.38 10.28 4.19
N SER A 141 -9.15 9.94 4.52
CA SER A 141 -8.17 10.88 5.06
C SER A 141 -7.27 11.43 3.95
N VAL A 142 -7.39 12.73 3.63
CA VAL A 142 -6.44 13.40 2.75
C VAL A 142 -5.19 13.73 3.58
N LEU A 143 -4.15 12.94 3.40
CA LEU A 143 -2.89 13.08 4.13
C LEU A 143 -2.04 14.23 3.57
N ILE A 144 -1.88 14.26 2.25
CA ILE A 144 -1.17 15.31 1.53
C ILE A 144 -2.11 15.83 0.44
N LYS A 145 -2.23 17.15 0.34
CA LYS A 145 -2.94 17.81 -0.75
C LYS A 145 -2.06 18.87 -1.38
N ASP A 146 -1.86 18.73 -2.70
CA ASP A 146 -1.06 19.68 -3.49
C ASP A 146 0.33 19.94 -2.84
N GLY A 147 0.97 18.87 -2.37
CA GLY A 147 2.26 18.88 -1.69
C GLY A 147 2.24 19.33 -0.24
N ILE A 148 1.08 19.71 0.32
CA ILE A 148 0.92 20.20 1.68
C ILE A 148 0.41 19.10 2.59
N LEU A 149 1.10 18.82 3.69
CA LEU A 149 0.66 17.88 4.72
C LEU A 149 -0.60 18.38 5.42
N LYS A 150 -1.67 17.59 5.36
CA LYS A 150 -3.00 17.96 5.90
C LYS A 150 -3.41 17.18 7.12
N LYS A 151 -3.01 15.90 7.19
CA LYS A 151 -3.43 14.99 8.25
C LYS A 151 -2.38 13.91 8.49
N PHE A 152 -2.35 13.38 9.70
CA PHE A 152 -1.64 12.16 10.07
C PHE A 152 -2.62 11.01 10.20
N ILE A 153 -2.16 9.78 10.00
CA ILE A 153 -2.90 8.56 10.30
C ILE A 153 -2.80 8.32 11.80
N SER A 154 -3.94 8.20 12.46
CA SER A 154 -4.00 8.13 13.92
C SER A 154 -5.01 7.11 14.41
N ASP A 155 -4.59 6.31 15.39
CA ASP A 155 -5.43 5.46 16.21
C ASP A 155 -5.79 6.16 17.54
N ARG A 156 -6.45 5.46 18.45
CA ARG A 156 -6.85 5.99 19.76
C ARG A 156 -5.65 6.35 20.63
N ALA A 157 -4.61 5.54 20.60
CA ALA A 157 -3.40 5.81 21.38
C ALA A 157 -2.67 7.04 20.83
N GLY A 158 -2.58 7.15 19.50
CA GLY A 158 -2.01 8.30 18.80
C GLY A 158 -2.78 9.59 19.10
N GLU A 159 -4.12 9.57 19.08
CA GLU A 159 -4.93 10.74 19.46
C GLU A 159 -4.64 11.18 20.90
N MET A 160 -4.62 10.22 21.83
CA MET A 160 -4.37 10.54 23.26
C MET A 160 -2.98 11.13 23.52
N ARG A 161 -1.97 10.67 22.77
CA ARG A 161 -0.56 11.02 23.02
C ARG A 161 -0.07 12.21 22.19
N THR A 162 -0.63 12.40 21.00
CA THR A 162 -0.17 13.42 20.06
C THR A 162 -1.19 14.53 19.82
N GLY A 163 -2.45 14.34 20.21
CA GLY A 163 -3.55 15.29 19.98
C GLY A 163 -4.11 15.24 18.53
N HIS A 164 -3.58 14.39 17.65
CA HIS A 164 -4.12 14.22 16.31
C HIS A 164 -5.34 13.30 16.35
N LYS A 165 -6.47 13.76 15.79
CA LYS A 165 -7.73 13.01 15.78
C LYS A 165 -7.58 11.67 15.07
N ARG A 166 -8.29 10.66 15.60
CA ARG A 166 -8.37 9.32 14.97
C ARG A 166 -8.91 9.38 13.55
N THR A 167 -8.44 8.46 12.73
CA THR A 167 -8.80 8.37 11.31
C THR A 167 -9.56 7.07 10.96
N GLY A 168 -9.91 6.24 11.96
CA GLY A 168 -10.52 4.94 11.73
C GLY A 168 -9.57 3.97 11.02
N SER A 169 -8.28 4.11 11.27
CA SER A 169 -7.21 3.31 10.67
C SER A 169 -6.51 2.41 11.69
N GLY A 170 -7.07 2.29 12.90
CA GLY A 170 -6.54 1.47 14.00
C GLY A 170 -6.77 -0.02 13.77
N ARG A 171 -6.08 -0.63 12.80
CA ARG A 171 -6.22 -2.04 12.50
C ARG A 171 -4.88 -2.77 12.41
N ARG A 172 -4.92 -4.08 12.66
CA ARG A 172 -3.77 -4.96 12.40
C ARG A 172 -3.61 -5.18 10.89
N GLN A 173 -2.37 -5.31 10.47
CA GLN A 173 -2.04 -5.65 9.08
C GLN A 173 -2.53 -7.07 8.74
N ASN A 174 -2.35 -8.02 9.66
CA ASN A 174 -2.77 -9.42 9.54
C ASN A 174 -3.38 -9.90 10.86
N TYR A 175 -4.19 -10.94 10.78
CA TYR A 175 -4.79 -11.64 11.92
C TYR A 175 -4.05 -12.93 12.22
#